data_30e5247c5fad9d13e9977b84bca913a6
#
_entry.id   30e5247c5fad9d13e9977b84bca913a6
#
_cell.length_a   1.000
_cell.length_b   1.000
_cell.length_c   1.000
_cell.angle_alpha   90.00
_cell.angle_beta   90.00
_cell.angle_gamma   90.00
#
_symmetry.space_group_name_H-M   'P 1'
#
loop_
_entity.id
_entity.type
_entity.pdbx_description
1 polymer ?
#
loop_
_entity_poly.entity_id
_entity_poly.type
_entity_poly.pdbx_seq_one_letter_code
_entity_poly.pdbx_strand_id
1 'polypeptide(L)'
;EGRGHAQVALSYTLGDAYTLDYWMQMAKNIEEMGADSICIKDMAGLLVPYKAEELIKAMKSSTKLPIQLHTHYTSGVASMTYMKAIEAGVDVIDCAISPFAMGTSQPATEVMVETLKNTPYDTGIDQTLLSKIADHFRPYREECLKSGLMNPKVLGVDIKTLLYQVPGGMLS
;
A
#
# COMPACT_ATOMS: atom_id res chain seq x y z
N GLU A 1 -6.20 6.57 -31.62
CA GLU A 1 -5.11 7.08 -30.77
C GLU A 1 -5.42 6.70 -29.33
N GLY A 2 -4.58 5.83 -28.71
CA GLY A 2 -4.80 5.35 -27.34
C GLY A 2 -4.56 6.44 -26.32
N ARG A 3 -5.54 6.74 -25.49
CA ARG A 3 -5.38 7.60 -24.31
C ARG A 3 -4.64 6.81 -23.24
N GLY A 4 -3.54 7.36 -22.70
CA GLY A 4 -2.86 6.79 -21.54
C GLY A 4 -3.70 6.90 -20.27
N HIS A 5 -3.45 6.04 -19.27
CA HIS A 5 -4.04 6.13 -17.94
C HIS A 5 -3.19 7.07 -17.07
N ALA A 6 -3.78 8.13 -16.55
CA ALA A 6 -3.14 9.09 -15.65
C ALA A 6 -3.54 8.82 -14.20
N GLN A 7 -2.60 8.32 -13.40
CA GLN A 7 -2.80 8.16 -11.96
C GLN A 7 -2.08 9.27 -11.20
N VAL A 8 -2.77 9.92 -10.27
CA VAL A 8 -2.16 10.90 -9.36
C VAL A 8 -1.86 10.26 -8.02
N ALA A 9 -0.59 10.29 -7.61
CA ALA A 9 -0.14 9.79 -6.32
C ALA A 9 -0.11 10.91 -5.27
N LEU A 10 -0.81 10.72 -4.16
CA LEU A 10 -0.82 11.58 -2.99
C LEU A 10 0.09 10.98 -1.93
N SER A 11 1.19 11.64 -1.60
CA SER A 11 2.07 11.24 -0.50
C SER A 11 1.35 11.41 0.84
N TYR A 12 1.04 10.29 1.49
CA TYR A 12 0.40 10.32 2.81
C TYR A 12 1.37 10.85 3.87
N THR A 13 0.89 11.79 4.66
CA THR A 13 1.65 12.36 5.76
C THR A 13 0.71 12.74 6.92
N LEU A 14 1.30 13.01 8.07
CA LEU A 14 0.61 13.39 9.30
C LEU A 14 0.88 14.86 9.62
N GLY A 15 -0.06 15.50 10.30
CA GLY A 15 0.03 16.89 10.73
C GLY A 15 -1.34 17.56 10.68
N ASP A 16 -1.48 18.67 11.40
CA ASP A 16 -2.76 19.36 11.58
C ASP A 16 -3.39 19.88 10.28
N ALA A 17 -2.56 20.11 9.25
CA ALA A 17 -3.03 20.55 7.94
C ALA A 17 -3.64 19.42 7.10
N TYR A 18 -3.35 18.15 7.41
CA TYR A 18 -3.75 16.99 6.62
C TYR A 18 -5.00 16.31 7.19
N THR A 19 -6.08 17.09 7.28
CA THR A 19 -7.39 16.66 7.75
C THR A 19 -8.10 15.77 6.73
N LEU A 20 -9.19 15.11 7.12
CA LEU A 20 -10.03 14.38 6.16
C LEU A 20 -10.57 15.30 5.07
N ASP A 21 -10.97 16.54 5.42
CA ASP A 21 -11.44 17.54 4.45
C ASP A 21 -10.36 17.90 3.43
N TYR A 22 -9.10 18.01 3.86
CA TYR A 22 -7.97 18.20 2.94
C TYR A 22 -7.89 17.07 1.89
N TRP A 23 -7.93 15.81 2.34
CA TRP A 23 -7.85 14.65 1.44
C TRP A 23 -9.06 14.55 0.51
N MET A 24 -10.25 14.84 1.03
CA MET A 24 -11.48 14.88 0.21
C MET A 24 -11.42 15.98 -0.86
N GLN A 25 -10.91 17.16 -0.51
CA GLN A 25 -10.77 18.26 -1.48
C GLN A 25 -9.72 17.91 -2.54
N MET A 26 -8.59 17.29 -2.14
CA MET A 26 -7.59 16.83 -3.10
C MET A 26 -8.18 15.81 -4.08
N ALA A 27 -8.96 14.86 -3.60
CA ALA A 27 -9.62 13.86 -4.46
C ALA A 27 -10.55 14.51 -5.51
N LYS A 28 -11.35 15.51 -5.10
CA LYS A 28 -12.21 16.28 -6.02
C LYS A 28 -11.41 17.04 -7.07
N ASN A 29 -10.37 17.76 -6.64
CA ASN A 29 -9.51 18.53 -7.55
C ASN A 29 -8.86 17.61 -8.60
N ILE A 30 -8.38 16.44 -8.19
CA ILE A 30 -7.77 15.45 -9.09
C ILE A 30 -8.78 14.93 -10.11
N GLU A 31 -10.01 14.64 -9.69
CA GLU A 31 -11.10 14.24 -10.59
C GLU A 31 -11.43 15.36 -11.60
N GLU A 32 -11.56 16.60 -11.14
CA GLU A 32 -11.80 17.78 -11.99
C GLU A 32 -10.67 18.03 -13.00
N MET A 33 -9.43 17.70 -12.65
CA MET A 33 -8.27 17.78 -13.55
C MET A 33 -8.25 16.67 -14.60
N GLY A 34 -9.16 15.68 -14.51
CA GLY A 34 -9.33 14.62 -15.50
C GLY A 34 -8.35 13.46 -15.34
N ALA A 35 -7.86 13.19 -14.13
CA ALA A 35 -7.13 11.97 -13.82
C ALA A 35 -8.05 10.73 -13.94
N ASP A 36 -7.43 9.56 -14.11
CA ASP A 36 -8.14 8.29 -14.26
C ASP A 36 -8.17 7.47 -12.93
N SER A 37 -7.26 7.73 -11.98
CA SER A 37 -7.25 7.13 -10.65
C SER A 37 -6.39 7.93 -9.66
N ILE A 38 -6.55 7.62 -8.37
CA ILE A 38 -5.78 8.22 -7.27
C ILE A 38 -5.03 7.10 -6.53
N CYS A 39 -3.75 7.31 -6.24
CA CYS A 39 -2.98 6.45 -5.35
C CYS A 39 -2.67 7.19 -4.04
N ILE A 40 -3.08 6.63 -2.91
CA ILE A 40 -2.59 7.05 -1.59
C ILE A 40 -1.28 6.34 -1.35
N LYS A 41 -0.17 7.09 -1.31
CA LYS A 41 1.17 6.55 -1.19
C LYS A 41 1.74 6.81 0.20
N ASP A 42 1.68 5.81 1.05
CA ASP A 42 2.26 5.82 2.40
C ASP A 42 3.66 5.19 2.39
N MET A 43 4.65 6.03 2.15
CA MET A 43 6.05 5.59 1.98
C MET A 43 6.72 5.18 3.28
N ALA A 44 6.23 5.63 4.42
CA ALA A 44 6.84 5.37 5.73
C ALA A 44 6.05 4.36 6.59
N GLY A 45 4.92 3.86 6.10
CA GLY A 45 4.05 2.96 6.87
C GLY A 45 3.37 3.65 8.06
N LEU A 46 2.97 4.92 7.89
CA LEU A 46 2.36 5.76 8.94
C LEU A 46 0.84 5.55 9.06
N LEU A 47 0.20 5.06 7.99
CA LEU A 47 -1.24 4.91 7.94
C LEU A 47 -1.68 3.70 8.75
N VAL A 48 -2.21 3.96 9.95
CA VAL A 48 -2.71 2.90 10.84
C VAL A 48 -4.11 2.43 10.42
N PRO A 49 -4.54 1.20 10.79
CA PRO A 49 -5.73 0.55 10.22
C PRO A 49 -7.01 1.37 10.30
N TYR A 50 -7.35 1.91 11.47
CA TYR A 50 -8.61 2.68 11.64
C TYR A 50 -8.57 4.03 10.93
N LYS A 51 -7.39 4.65 10.80
CA LYS A 51 -7.22 5.87 10.00
C LYS A 51 -7.32 5.59 8.50
N ALA A 52 -6.89 4.43 8.06
CA ALA A 52 -7.12 3.98 6.69
C ALA A 52 -8.61 3.83 6.38
N GLU A 53 -9.37 3.21 7.29
CA GLU A 53 -10.82 3.08 7.15
C GLU A 53 -11.51 4.44 7.02
N GLU A 54 -11.19 5.38 7.92
CA GLU A 54 -11.73 6.75 7.89
C GLU A 54 -11.38 7.47 6.58
N LEU A 55 -10.11 7.42 6.18
CA LEU A 55 -9.60 8.09 4.99
C LEU A 55 -10.23 7.55 3.70
N ILE A 56 -10.25 6.21 3.54
CA ILE A 56 -10.82 5.58 2.35
C ILE A 56 -12.32 5.91 2.23
N LYS A 57 -13.10 5.77 3.31
CA LYS A 57 -14.51 6.13 3.32
C LYS A 57 -14.74 7.60 2.94
N ALA A 58 -13.97 8.52 3.50
CA ALA A 58 -14.05 9.94 3.19
C ALA A 58 -13.74 10.21 1.70
N MET A 59 -12.64 9.68 1.18
CA MET A 59 -12.27 9.86 -0.22
C MET A 59 -13.29 9.23 -1.17
N LYS A 60 -13.74 8.00 -0.92
CA LYS A 60 -14.78 7.33 -1.74
C LYS A 60 -16.11 8.08 -1.75
N SER A 61 -16.43 8.86 -0.70
CA SER A 61 -17.60 9.72 -0.69
C SER A 61 -17.42 11.01 -1.50
N SER A 62 -16.20 11.39 -1.84
CA SER A 62 -15.87 12.69 -2.47
C SER A 62 -15.48 12.59 -3.94
N THR A 63 -15.16 11.40 -4.46
CA THR A 63 -14.78 11.16 -5.85
C THR A 63 -15.31 9.84 -6.37
N LYS A 64 -15.47 9.74 -7.70
CA LYS A 64 -15.80 8.49 -8.42
C LYS A 64 -14.57 7.77 -8.93
N LEU A 65 -13.39 8.37 -8.83
CA LEU A 65 -12.17 7.77 -9.30
C LEU A 65 -11.82 6.52 -8.47
N PRO A 66 -11.26 5.48 -9.11
CA PRO A 66 -10.66 4.36 -8.39
C PRO A 66 -9.56 4.85 -7.44
N ILE A 67 -9.54 4.30 -6.22
CA ILE A 67 -8.54 4.59 -5.20
C ILE A 67 -7.65 3.38 -5.01
N GLN A 68 -6.35 3.58 -5.18
CA GLN A 68 -5.30 2.62 -4.87
C GLN A 68 -4.64 3.01 -3.55
N LEU A 69 -4.33 2.03 -2.73
CA LEU A 69 -3.54 2.21 -1.51
C LEU A 69 -2.20 1.48 -1.63
N HIS A 70 -1.13 2.24 -1.46
CA HIS A 70 0.24 1.77 -1.39
C HIS A 70 0.82 2.13 -0.02
N THR A 71 1.10 1.15 0.83
CA THR A 71 1.73 1.39 2.13
C THR A 71 2.91 0.45 2.36
N HIS A 72 4.01 1.00 2.92
CA HIS A 72 5.18 0.23 3.31
C HIS A 72 4.96 -0.49 4.63
N TYR A 73 5.62 -1.63 4.80
CA TYR A 73 5.48 -2.48 5.97
C TYR A 73 6.40 -2.09 7.14
N THR A 74 7.10 -0.96 7.04
CA THR A 74 8.16 -0.53 7.96
C THR A 74 7.70 -0.51 9.43
N SER A 75 6.49 -0.04 9.70
CA SER A 75 5.90 -0.01 11.05
C SER A 75 5.30 -1.35 11.52
N GLY A 76 5.13 -2.31 10.62
CA GLY A 76 4.52 -3.61 10.91
C GLY A 76 2.99 -3.68 10.80
N VAL A 77 2.30 -2.59 10.47
CA VAL A 77 0.81 -2.54 10.47
C VAL A 77 0.17 -2.69 9.09
N ALA A 78 0.95 -2.68 8.00
CA ALA A 78 0.44 -2.53 6.64
C ALA A 78 -0.62 -3.58 6.23
N SER A 79 -0.48 -4.85 6.62
CA SER A 79 -1.52 -5.87 6.31
C SER A 79 -2.85 -5.57 7.02
N MET A 80 -2.81 -5.12 8.27
CA MET A 80 -4.01 -4.71 9.01
C MET A 80 -4.62 -3.46 8.41
N THR A 81 -3.78 -2.52 7.97
CA THR A 81 -4.18 -1.30 7.26
C THR A 81 -4.91 -1.64 5.97
N TYR A 82 -4.38 -2.58 5.17
CA TYR A 82 -5.02 -3.04 3.94
C TYR A 82 -6.36 -3.71 4.20
N MET A 83 -6.48 -4.55 5.23
CA MET A 83 -7.77 -5.16 5.58
C MET A 83 -8.82 -4.11 5.87
N LYS A 84 -8.49 -3.08 6.67
CA LYS A 84 -9.41 -1.98 6.96
C LYS A 84 -9.74 -1.11 5.75
N ALA A 85 -8.78 -0.89 4.87
CA ALA A 85 -9.00 -0.17 3.62
C ALA A 85 -9.91 -0.95 2.65
N ILE A 86 -9.74 -2.28 2.56
CA ILE A 86 -10.59 -3.18 1.75
C ILE A 86 -12.04 -3.14 2.24
N GLU A 87 -12.26 -3.28 3.55
CA GLU A 87 -13.59 -3.16 4.16
C GLU A 87 -14.23 -1.78 3.93
N ALA A 88 -13.40 -0.73 3.81
CA ALA A 88 -13.84 0.64 3.51
C ALA A 88 -14.08 0.92 2.00
N GLY A 89 -13.75 -0.03 1.11
CA GLY A 89 -14.03 0.06 -0.32
C GLY A 89 -12.88 0.60 -1.17
N VAL A 90 -11.62 0.41 -0.76
CA VAL A 90 -10.47 0.68 -1.64
C VAL A 90 -10.53 -0.25 -2.86
N ASP A 91 -10.19 0.28 -4.03
CA ASP A 91 -10.32 -0.47 -5.29
C ASP A 91 -9.07 -1.33 -5.59
N VAL A 92 -7.89 -0.85 -5.19
CA VAL A 92 -6.62 -1.53 -5.45
C VAL A 92 -5.70 -1.42 -4.23
N ILE A 93 -4.98 -2.50 -3.91
CA ILE A 93 -3.88 -2.50 -2.93
C ILE A 93 -2.59 -2.98 -3.59
N ASP A 94 -1.47 -2.39 -3.22
CA ASP A 94 -0.15 -2.78 -3.70
C ASP A 94 0.49 -3.79 -2.76
N CYS A 95 0.87 -4.93 -3.32
CA CYS A 95 1.56 -5.99 -2.61
C CYS A 95 2.90 -6.32 -3.30
N ALA A 96 3.77 -7.03 -2.60
CA ALA A 96 5.01 -7.56 -3.16
C ALA A 96 5.02 -9.09 -3.08
N ILE A 97 5.68 -9.74 -4.06
CA ILE A 97 5.86 -11.19 -4.02
C ILE A 97 6.68 -11.58 -2.78
N SER A 98 6.31 -12.67 -2.08
CA SER A 98 6.79 -12.97 -0.73
C SER A 98 8.31 -12.91 -0.51
N PRO A 99 9.19 -13.34 -1.45
CA PRO A 99 10.63 -13.18 -1.25
C PRO A 99 11.10 -11.73 -1.06
N PHE A 100 10.38 -10.75 -1.60
CA PHE A 100 10.70 -9.33 -1.52
C PHE A 100 9.65 -8.50 -0.74
N ALA A 101 8.73 -9.17 -0.06
CA ALA A 101 7.70 -8.54 0.76
C ALA A 101 8.19 -8.25 2.19
N MET A 102 7.35 -7.53 2.95
CA MET A 102 7.55 -7.21 4.37
C MET A 102 8.71 -6.21 4.62
N GLY A 103 9.02 -5.94 5.87
CA GLY A 103 10.08 -4.98 6.23
C GLY A 103 9.83 -3.60 5.63
N THR A 104 10.75 -3.10 4.82
CA THR A 104 10.61 -1.81 4.12
C THR A 104 9.84 -1.90 2.79
N SER A 105 9.37 -3.09 2.41
CA SER A 105 8.53 -3.33 1.24
C SER A 105 7.04 -3.30 1.60
N GLN A 106 6.19 -3.98 0.85
CA GLN A 106 4.74 -4.06 1.04
C GLN A 106 4.33 -5.40 1.65
N PRO A 107 3.05 -5.59 2.02
CA PRO A 107 2.50 -6.90 2.38
C PRO A 107 2.73 -7.95 1.29
N ALA A 108 2.88 -9.20 1.70
CA ALA A 108 3.06 -10.31 0.76
C ALA A 108 1.78 -10.58 -0.04
N THR A 109 1.90 -10.62 -1.37
CA THR A 109 0.78 -10.86 -2.30
C THR A 109 0.06 -12.17 -1.98
N GLU A 110 0.82 -13.25 -1.82
CA GLU A 110 0.26 -14.60 -1.56
C GLU A 110 -0.56 -14.64 -0.27
N VAL A 111 -0.10 -13.91 0.76
CA VAL A 111 -0.80 -13.82 2.05
C VAL A 111 -2.11 -13.06 1.90
N MET A 112 -2.10 -11.93 1.20
CA MET A 112 -3.31 -11.14 0.98
C MET A 112 -4.32 -11.90 0.11
N VAL A 113 -3.89 -12.54 -0.96
CA VAL A 113 -4.76 -13.35 -1.83
C VAL A 113 -5.42 -14.50 -1.05
N GLU A 114 -4.66 -15.26 -0.25
CA GLU A 114 -5.21 -16.36 0.53
C GLU A 114 -6.13 -15.86 1.67
N THR A 115 -5.80 -14.72 2.28
CA THR A 115 -6.64 -14.12 3.33
C THR A 115 -8.01 -13.69 2.78
N LEU A 116 -8.06 -13.20 1.55
CA LEU A 116 -9.29 -12.70 0.93
C LEU A 116 -10.12 -13.80 0.23
N LYS A 117 -9.56 -14.98 0.07
CA LYS A 117 -10.19 -16.11 -0.60
C LYS A 117 -11.52 -16.51 0.06
N ASN A 118 -12.52 -16.78 -0.77
CA ASN A 118 -13.89 -17.12 -0.35
C ASN A 118 -14.58 -16.02 0.47
N THR A 119 -14.08 -14.77 0.42
CA THR A 119 -14.74 -13.60 0.99
C THR A 119 -15.40 -12.76 -0.14
N PRO A 120 -16.19 -11.73 0.18
CA PRO A 120 -16.66 -10.76 -0.83
C PRO A 120 -15.54 -10.01 -1.58
N TYR A 121 -14.31 -10.13 -1.10
CA TYR A 121 -13.12 -9.46 -1.64
C TYR A 121 -12.17 -10.44 -2.34
N ASP A 122 -12.63 -11.64 -2.65
CA ASP A 122 -11.83 -12.65 -3.34
C ASP A 122 -11.32 -12.11 -4.69
N THR A 123 -10.01 -12.14 -4.87
CA THR A 123 -9.35 -11.61 -6.07
C THR A 123 -9.40 -12.54 -7.27
N GLY A 124 -9.69 -13.82 -7.06
CA GLY A 124 -9.64 -14.88 -8.08
C GLY A 124 -8.23 -15.17 -8.59
N ILE A 125 -7.17 -14.65 -7.97
CA ILE A 125 -5.78 -14.87 -8.37
C ILE A 125 -5.36 -16.32 -8.03
N ASP A 126 -4.70 -16.98 -8.99
CA ASP A 126 -4.21 -18.36 -8.81
C ASP A 126 -3.03 -18.41 -7.84
N GLN A 127 -3.28 -18.91 -6.64
CA GLN A 127 -2.29 -19.10 -5.58
C GLN A 127 -1.16 -20.06 -5.99
N THR A 128 -1.45 -21.06 -6.83
CA THR A 128 -0.43 -21.99 -7.33
C THR A 128 0.55 -21.27 -8.24
N LEU A 129 0.05 -20.35 -9.07
CA LEU A 129 0.91 -19.52 -9.93
C LEU A 129 1.75 -18.53 -9.11
N LEU A 130 1.16 -17.88 -8.10
CA LEU A 130 1.89 -17.00 -7.18
C LEU A 130 3.03 -17.75 -6.47
N SER A 131 2.78 -18.98 -6.00
CA SER A 131 3.81 -19.81 -5.36
C SER A 131 4.98 -20.10 -6.31
N LYS A 132 4.70 -20.41 -7.58
CA LYS A 132 5.75 -20.63 -8.60
C LYS A 132 6.55 -19.35 -8.86
N ILE A 133 5.89 -18.19 -8.88
CA ILE A 133 6.57 -16.89 -9.03
C ILE A 133 7.48 -16.64 -7.82
N ALA A 134 6.97 -16.87 -6.60
CA ALA A 134 7.75 -16.72 -5.38
C ALA A 134 9.00 -17.63 -5.38
N ASP A 135 8.83 -18.90 -5.76
CA ASP A 135 9.94 -19.86 -5.84
C ASP A 135 10.99 -19.44 -6.87
N HIS A 136 10.57 -18.86 -8.00
CA HIS A 136 11.49 -18.30 -8.99
C HIS A 136 12.35 -17.16 -8.42
N PHE A 137 11.76 -16.27 -7.61
CA PHE A 137 12.48 -15.12 -7.06
C PHE A 137 13.26 -15.41 -5.77
N ARG A 138 13.03 -16.53 -5.11
CA ARG A 138 13.71 -16.88 -3.84
C ARG A 138 15.24 -16.94 -3.94
N PRO A 139 15.84 -17.57 -4.97
CA PRO A 139 17.30 -17.56 -5.14
C PRO A 139 17.88 -16.17 -5.35
N TYR A 140 17.19 -15.29 -6.07
CA TYR A 140 17.63 -13.90 -6.28
C TYR A 140 17.69 -13.11 -4.98
N ARG A 141 16.69 -13.29 -4.11
CA ARG A 141 16.73 -12.69 -2.77
C ARG A 141 17.92 -13.16 -1.95
N GLU A 142 18.19 -14.46 -1.98
CA GLU A 142 19.35 -15.03 -1.27
C GLU A 142 20.66 -14.47 -1.80
N GLU A 143 20.79 -14.30 -3.10
CA GLU A 143 21.96 -13.68 -3.73
C GLU A 143 22.12 -12.21 -3.32
N CYS A 144 21.03 -11.43 -3.32
CA CYS A 144 21.03 -10.04 -2.84
C CYS A 144 21.49 -9.92 -1.38
N LEU A 145 21.07 -10.84 -0.51
CA LEU A 145 21.50 -10.88 0.88
C LEU A 145 22.99 -11.26 1.00
N LYS A 146 23.44 -12.27 0.26
CA LYS A 146 24.83 -12.74 0.27
C LYS A 146 25.81 -11.70 -0.28
N SER A 147 25.42 -11.00 -1.34
CA SER A 147 26.24 -9.97 -1.98
C SER A 147 26.24 -8.62 -1.25
N GLY A 148 25.36 -8.45 -0.25
CA GLY A 148 25.21 -7.18 0.47
C GLY A 148 24.39 -6.12 -0.27
N LEU A 149 23.82 -6.44 -1.45
CA LEU A 149 22.86 -5.56 -2.14
C LEU A 149 21.60 -5.31 -1.32
N MET A 150 21.19 -6.30 -0.52
CA MET A 150 20.09 -6.17 0.43
C MET A 150 20.61 -6.23 1.86
N ASN A 151 20.36 -5.18 2.63
CA ASN A 151 20.70 -5.15 4.03
C ASN A 151 19.67 -5.95 4.83
N PRO A 152 20.06 -6.96 5.65
CA PRO A 152 19.14 -7.73 6.47
C PRO A 152 18.26 -6.90 7.41
N LYS A 153 18.72 -5.70 7.81
CA LYS A 153 17.95 -4.79 8.67
C LYS A 153 16.64 -4.31 8.02
N VAL A 154 16.58 -4.24 6.68
CA VAL A 154 15.34 -3.83 5.96
C VAL A 154 14.25 -4.89 5.99
N LEU A 155 14.54 -6.09 6.47
CA LEU A 155 13.59 -7.19 6.60
C LEU A 155 12.77 -7.13 7.89
N GLY A 156 13.21 -6.34 8.86
CA GLY A 156 12.51 -6.14 10.13
C GLY A 156 11.45 -5.05 10.05
N VAL A 157 10.66 -4.97 11.11
CA VAL A 157 9.71 -3.87 11.34
C VAL A 157 10.20 -3.03 12.52
N ASP A 158 9.90 -1.72 12.50
CA ASP A 158 10.23 -0.81 13.59
C ASP A 158 9.03 0.06 13.96
N ILE A 159 8.41 -0.27 15.09
CA ILE A 159 7.27 0.49 15.64
C ILE A 159 7.62 1.95 15.94
N LYS A 160 8.90 2.27 16.09
CA LYS A 160 9.35 3.66 16.30
C LYS A 160 8.95 4.58 15.15
N THR A 161 8.75 4.05 13.95
CA THR A 161 8.20 4.79 12.80
C THR A 161 6.87 5.47 13.15
N LEU A 162 6.01 4.81 13.93
CA LEU A 162 4.73 5.37 14.38
C LEU A 162 4.88 6.31 15.59
N LEU A 163 5.90 6.10 16.42
CA LEU A 163 6.10 6.86 17.66
C LEU A 163 6.81 8.19 17.42
N TYR A 164 7.75 8.24 16.49
CA TYR A 164 8.62 9.39 16.25
C TYR A 164 8.37 10.10 14.93
N GLN A 165 7.34 9.73 14.22
CA GLN A 165 6.82 10.26 12.96
C GLN A 165 7.74 11.27 12.26
N VAL A 166 8.48 10.80 11.27
CA VAL A 166 9.17 11.69 10.35
C VAL A 166 8.21 12.02 9.20
N PRO A 167 7.83 13.29 8.98
CA PRO A 167 6.93 13.65 7.92
C PRO A 167 7.50 13.28 6.54
N GLY A 168 6.74 12.52 5.79
CA GLY A 168 6.85 12.35 4.34
C GLY A 168 8.21 11.96 3.79
N GLY A 169 8.57 10.69 3.84
CA GLY A 169 9.69 10.15 3.09
C GLY A 169 10.17 8.81 3.61
N MET A 170 10.67 7.97 2.70
CA MET A 170 11.43 6.80 3.10
C MET A 170 12.77 7.28 3.70
N LEU A 171 13.00 6.98 4.96
CA LEU A 171 14.35 7.02 5.52
C LEU A 171 15.04 5.73 5.05
N SER A 172 15.89 5.88 4.05
CA SER A 172 16.78 4.81 3.59
C SER A 172 17.91 4.59 4.58
#